data_0e5966e84689478f0d15ee39a4f07a6d
#
_entry.id   0e5966e84689478f0d15ee39a4f07a6d
#
_cell.length_a   1.000
_cell.length_b   1.000
_cell.length_c   1.000
_cell.angle_alpha   90.00
_cell.angle_beta   90.00
_cell.angle_gamma   90.00
#
_symmetry.space_group_name_H-M   'P 1'
#
loop_
_entity.id
_entity.type
_entity.pdbx_description
1 polymer ?
#
loop_
_entity_poly.entity_id
_entity_poly.type
_entity_poly.pdbx_seq_one_letter_code
_entity_poly.pdbx_strand_id
1 'polypeptide(L)'
;MIEAVSPRVTRFARIDPSGWTVDMLTVDLGDGALVYSPTSFGEETRALVERVGAPRVLVAPNHYHHLSLDRFGAMWPKAIKVASDDARPRLAKQGRAGLQPLSSASLPDGVRLLPAPGTKTGETWLLVEDTLVVCDAFFHVPGPLSGAMGLALKALRTGPGLCLGRTFVWLGMKDRAAYRAWAREVLEREKPKVIAFSHGAPLRDPDGWKRCAELVDRHL
;
A
#
# COMPACT_ATOMS: atom_id res chain seq x y z
N MET A 1 -1.22 -0.19 -16.42
CA MET A 1 0.21 0.23 -16.63
C MET A 1 1.09 -0.53 -15.66
N ILE A 2 2.16 -1.14 -16.16
CA ILE A 2 3.16 -1.87 -15.35
C ILE A 2 4.44 -1.05 -15.30
N GLU A 3 5.02 -0.89 -14.11
CA GLU A 3 6.22 -0.08 -13.87
C GLU A 3 7.13 -0.73 -12.82
N ALA A 4 8.43 -0.86 -13.12
CA ALA A 4 9.43 -1.22 -12.11
C ALA A 4 9.64 -0.04 -11.16
N VAL A 5 9.39 -0.25 -9.87
CA VAL A 5 9.59 0.74 -8.80
C VAL A 5 11.02 0.69 -8.29
N SER A 6 11.51 -0.50 -8.04
CA SER A 6 12.89 -0.82 -7.65
C SER A 6 13.24 -2.23 -8.16
N PRO A 7 14.45 -2.73 -7.98
CA PRO A 7 14.86 -4.04 -8.52
C PRO A 7 13.94 -5.19 -8.13
N ARG A 8 13.36 -5.15 -6.91
CA ARG A 8 12.48 -6.19 -6.39
C ARG A 8 11.00 -5.82 -6.35
N VAL A 9 10.64 -4.57 -6.67
CA VAL A 9 9.25 -4.07 -6.56
C VAL A 9 8.73 -3.64 -7.91
N THR A 10 7.63 -4.24 -8.35
CA THR A 10 6.91 -3.86 -9.57
C THR A 10 5.48 -3.46 -9.23
N ARG A 11 5.05 -2.35 -9.81
CA ARG A 11 3.73 -1.76 -9.64
C ARG A 11 2.84 -2.11 -10.83
N PHE A 12 1.59 -2.44 -10.57
CA PHE A 12 0.50 -2.42 -11.54
C PHE A 12 -0.47 -1.31 -11.15
N ALA A 13 -0.51 -0.26 -11.94
CA ALA A 13 -1.43 0.86 -11.75
C ALA A 13 -2.68 0.68 -12.62
N ARG A 14 -3.85 0.61 -11.98
CA ARG A 14 -5.14 0.74 -12.64
C ARG A 14 -5.54 2.21 -12.58
N ILE A 15 -5.57 2.86 -13.75
CA ILE A 15 -5.91 4.27 -13.91
C ILE A 15 -7.38 4.35 -14.31
N ASP A 16 -8.18 5.11 -13.58
CA ASP A 16 -9.55 5.42 -13.98
C ASP A 16 -9.61 6.63 -14.94
N PRO A 17 -10.78 6.93 -15.58
CA PRO A 17 -10.91 8.05 -16.51
C PRO A 17 -10.62 9.43 -15.89
N SER A 18 -10.64 9.59 -14.58
CA SER A 18 -10.28 10.84 -13.89
C SER A 18 -8.77 11.04 -13.75
N GLY A 19 -7.99 9.99 -14.00
CA GLY A 19 -6.55 9.93 -13.72
C GLY A 19 -6.20 9.42 -12.32
N TRP A 20 -7.19 9.04 -11.51
CA TRP A 20 -6.95 8.40 -10.21
C TRP A 20 -6.42 6.98 -10.39
N THR A 21 -5.48 6.58 -9.55
CA THR A 21 -4.92 5.22 -9.59
C THR A 21 -5.27 4.43 -8.35
N VAL A 22 -5.45 3.13 -8.55
CA VAL A 22 -5.48 2.12 -7.48
C VAL A 22 -4.46 1.07 -7.84
N ASP A 23 -3.41 0.98 -7.06
CA ASP A 23 -2.23 0.23 -7.41
C ASP A 23 -2.11 -1.06 -6.61
N MET A 24 -1.69 -2.10 -7.31
CA MET A 24 -1.22 -3.37 -6.76
C MET A 24 0.29 -3.42 -6.95
N LEU A 25 1.01 -3.94 -5.96
CA LEU A 25 2.45 -4.12 -6.07
C LEU A 25 2.80 -5.61 -5.92
N THR A 26 3.80 -6.04 -6.69
CA THR A 26 4.43 -7.34 -6.55
C THR A 26 5.86 -7.17 -6.09
N VAL A 27 6.29 -8.01 -5.16
CA VAL A 27 7.65 -8.04 -4.63
C VAL A 27 8.26 -9.39 -4.91
N ASP A 28 9.45 -9.39 -5.48
CA ASP A 28 10.26 -10.60 -5.61
C ASP A 28 10.86 -10.98 -4.25
N LEU A 29 10.50 -12.16 -3.76
CA LEU A 29 11.04 -12.74 -2.53
C LEU A 29 12.24 -13.66 -2.76
N GLY A 30 12.63 -13.88 -4.05
CA GLY A 30 13.68 -14.80 -4.45
C GLY A 30 13.18 -16.23 -4.70
N ASP A 31 12.19 -16.68 -3.95
CA ASP A 31 11.58 -18.02 -4.06
C ASP A 31 10.06 -17.95 -4.30
N GLY A 32 9.59 -16.84 -4.81
CA GLY A 32 8.19 -16.54 -5.12
C GLY A 32 7.88 -15.06 -4.96
N ALA A 33 6.60 -14.71 -5.01
CA ALA A 33 6.16 -13.34 -4.93
C ALA A 33 5.37 -13.03 -3.65
N LEU A 34 5.45 -11.76 -3.21
CA LEU A 34 4.46 -11.14 -2.34
C LEU A 34 3.60 -10.22 -3.20
N VAL A 35 2.28 -10.32 -3.06
CA VAL A 35 1.32 -9.40 -3.67
C VAL A 35 0.75 -8.48 -2.59
N TYR A 36 1.03 -7.20 -2.71
CA TYR A 36 0.55 -6.16 -1.81
C TYR A 36 -0.59 -5.38 -2.46
N SER A 37 -1.67 -5.12 -1.72
CA SER A 37 -2.86 -4.43 -2.23
C SER A 37 -3.48 -5.15 -3.45
N PRO A 38 -3.95 -6.41 -3.33
CA PRO A 38 -4.53 -7.17 -4.43
C PRO A 38 -5.90 -6.61 -4.83
N THR A 39 -5.90 -5.49 -5.55
CA THR A 39 -7.09 -4.73 -5.96
C THR A 39 -7.56 -5.03 -7.39
N SER A 40 -6.69 -5.57 -8.22
CA SER A 40 -6.98 -5.94 -9.61
C SER A 40 -6.65 -7.41 -9.87
N PHE A 41 -7.55 -8.12 -10.58
CA PHE A 41 -7.32 -9.49 -11.01
C PHE A 41 -7.78 -9.64 -12.47
N GLY A 42 -6.84 -9.91 -13.35
CA GLY A 42 -7.05 -10.11 -14.78
C GLY A 42 -5.81 -10.71 -15.41
N GLU A 43 -5.81 -10.88 -16.71
CA GLU A 43 -4.71 -11.50 -17.44
C GLU A 43 -3.37 -10.78 -17.23
N GLU A 44 -3.36 -9.45 -17.37
CA GLU A 44 -2.15 -8.64 -17.19
C GLU A 44 -1.57 -8.75 -15.77
N THR A 45 -2.43 -8.73 -14.75
CA THR A 45 -1.97 -8.84 -13.35
C THR A 45 -1.49 -10.23 -13.01
N ARG A 46 -2.10 -11.27 -13.60
CA ARG A 46 -1.65 -12.66 -13.48
C ARG A 46 -0.29 -12.83 -14.13
N ALA A 47 -0.14 -12.40 -15.38
CA ALA A 47 1.13 -12.48 -16.12
C ALA A 47 2.25 -11.70 -15.41
N LEU A 48 1.93 -10.55 -14.78
CA LEU A 48 2.90 -9.81 -13.97
C LEU A 48 3.36 -10.63 -12.77
N VAL A 49 2.42 -11.20 -12.02
CA VAL A 49 2.73 -11.98 -10.82
C VAL A 49 3.51 -13.24 -11.18
N GLU A 50 3.10 -13.96 -12.23
CA GLU A 50 3.76 -15.18 -12.72
C GLU A 50 5.20 -14.94 -13.17
N ARG A 51 5.50 -13.75 -13.72
CA ARG A 51 6.87 -13.33 -14.08
C ARG A 51 7.78 -13.16 -12.86
N VAL A 52 7.24 -12.66 -11.75
CA VAL A 52 7.99 -12.50 -10.49
C VAL A 52 8.14 -13.85 -9.79
N GLY A 53 7.12 -14.70 -9.88
CA GLY A 53 7.08 -16.01 -9.27
C GLY A 53 5.69 -16.30 -8.68
N ALA A 54 5.40 -17.57 -8.39
CA ALA A 54 4.14 -17.92 -7.73
C ALA A 54 3.99 -17.18 -6.39
N PRO A 55 2.85 -16.54 -6.11
CA PRO A 55 2.64 -15.86 -4.84
C PRO A 55 2.77 -16.82 -3.65
N ARG A 56 3.55 -16.40 -2.66
CA ARG A 56 3.63 -17.03 -1.35
C ARG A 56 2.81 -16.27 -0.32
N VAL A 57 2.75 -14.93 -0.47
CA VAL A 57 2.09 -14.03 0.48
C VAL A 57 1.18 -13.07 -0.26
N LEU A 58 -0.06 -12.98 0.18
CA LEU A 58 -1.06 -12.02 -0.29
C LEU A 58 -1.37 -11.07 0.88
N VAL A 59 -1.03 -9.79 0.74
CA VAL A 59 -1.19 -8.79 1.81
C VAL A 59 -2.39 -7.90 1.52
N ALA A 60 -3.39 -7.91 2.42
CA ALA A 60 -4.39 -6.85 2.49
C ALA A 60 -3.85 -5.75 3.41
N PRO A 61 -3.28 -4.65 2.88
CA PRO A 61 -2.63 -3.63 3.70
C PRO A 61 -3.59 -2.84 4.59
N ASN A 62 -4.88 -2.90 4.30
CA ASN A 62 -5.97 -2.41 5.14
C ASN A 62 -7.30 -3.03 4.70
N HIS A 63 -8.41 -2.63 5.32
CA HIS A 63 -9.73 -3.19 5.02
C HIS A 63 -10.41 -2.60 3.75
N TYR A 64 -9.72 -1.80 2.95
CA TYR A 64 -10.16 -1.32 1.63
C TYR A 64 -9.40 -1.98 0.47
N HIS A 65 -8.12 -2.28 0.67
CA HIS A 65 -7.21 -2.77 -0.35
C HIS A 65 -7.13 -4.31 -0.41
N HIS A 66 -8.27 -4.95 -0.73
CA HIS A 66 -8.42 -6.42 -0.70
C HIS A 66 -9.33 -6.98 -1.80
N LEU A 67 -9.78 -6.16 -2.75
CA LEU A 67 -10.91 -6.47 -3.65
C LEU A 67 -10.74 -7.78 -4.42
N SER A 68 -9.52 -8.13 -4.80
CA SER A 68 -9.20 -9.35 -5.55
C SER A 68 -8.49 -10.43 -4.73
N LEU A 69 -8.39 -10.25 -3.41
CA LEU A 69 -7.66 -11.15 -2.51
C LEU A 69 -8.09 -12.62 -2.65
N ASP A 70 -9.41 -12.86 -2.70
CA ASP A 70 -9.93 -14.24 -2.79
C ASP A 70 -9.70 -14.85 -4.16
N ARG A 71 -9.72 -14.03 -5.24
CA ARG A 71 -9.39 -14.49 -6.59
C ARG A 71 -7.93 -14.91 -6.68
N PHE A 72 -7.02 -14.15 -6.09
CA PHE A 72 -5.61 -14.53 -5.97
C PHE A 72 -5.45 -15.79 -5.13
N GLY A 73 -6.12 -15.89 -3.97
CA GLY A 73 -6.08 -17.07 -3.11
C GLY A 73 -6.63 -18.33 -3.79
N ALA A 74 -7.67 -18.21 -4.61
CA ALA A 74 -8.20 -19.32 -5.38
C ALA A 74 -7.24 -19.80 -6.49
N MET A 75 -6.56 -18.86 -7.15
CA MET A 75 -5.57 -19.17 -8.19
C MET A 75 -4.30 -19.79 -7.61
N TRP A 76 -3.86 -19.30 -6.45
CA TRP A 76 -2.65 -19.78 -5.76
C TRP A 76 -2.98 -20.22 -4.32
N PRO A 77 -3.58 -21.43 -4.17
CA PRO A 77 -4.11 -21.89 -2.87
C PRO A 77 -3.04 -22.16 -1.81
N LYS A 78 -1.77 -22.21 -2.18
CA LYS A 78 -0.64 -22.31 -1.25
C LYS A 78 -0.20 -20.95 -0.70
N ALA A 79 -0.64 -19.85 -1.31
CA ALA A 79 -0.34 -18.50 -0.83
C ALA A 79 -1.09 -18.22 0.47
N ILE A 80 -0.38 -17.73 1.48
CA ILE A 80 -1.03 -17.28 2.72
C ILE A 80 -1.61 -15.88 2.53
N LYS A 81 -2.81 -15.64 3.05
CA LYS A 81 -3.45 -14.33 3.09
C LYS A 81 -3.20 -13.70 4.45
N VAL A 82 -2.61 -12.51 4.48
CA VAL A 82 -2.27 -11.82 5.74
C VAL A 82 -2.82 -10.39 5.78
N ALA A 83 -3.16 -9.94 7.00
CA ALA A 83 -3.51 -8.57 7.30
C ALA A 83 -3.17 -8.24 8.75
N SER A 84 -3.11 -6.95 9.10
CA SER A 84 -2.92 -6.51 10.48
C SER A 84 -4.09 -6.95 11.39
N ASP A 85 -3.81 -7.04 12.67
CA ASP A 85 -4.82 -7.41 13.68
C ASP A 85 -5.98 -6.40 13.70
N ASP A 86 -5.71 -5.14 13.47
CA ASP A 86 -6.73 -4.08 13.38
C ASP A 86 -7.61 -4.21 12.10
N ALA A 87 -7.07 -4.70 10.97
CA ALA A 87 -7.83 -4.86 9.73
C ALA A 87 -8.65 -6.16 9.67
N ARG A 88 -8.13 -7.26 10.22
CA ARG A 88 -8.73 -8.60 10.10
C ARG A 88 -10.21 -8.70 10.54
N PRO A 89 -10.64 -8.10 11.68
CA PRO A 89 -12.04 -8.20 12.09
C PRO A 89 -13.01 -7.61 11.08
N ARG A 90 -12.64 -6.49 10.44
CA ARG A 90 -13.47 -5.85 9.42
C ARG A 90 -13.44 -6.62 8.10
N LEU A 91 -12.27 -7.10 7.70
CA LEU A 91 -12.13 -7.96 6.52
C LEU A 91 -12.96 -9.25 6.65
N ALA A 92 -12.99 -9.87 7.82
CA ALA A 92 -13.84 -11.02 8.10
C ALA A 92 -15.34 -10.70 7.94
N LYS A 93 -15.80 -9.54 8.45
CA LYS A 93 -17.17 -9.05 8.24
C LYS A 93 -17.49 -8.77 6.77
N GLN A 94 -16.50 -8.47 5.96
CA GLN A 94 -16.63 -8.29 4.51
C GLN A 94 -16.51 -9.61 3.72
N GLY A 95 -16.55 -10.75 4.42
CA GLY A 95 -16.51 -12.09 3.82
C GLY A 95 -15.10 -12.57 3.42
N ARG A 96 -14.03 -11.90 3.88
CA ARG A 96 -12.66 -12.33 3.60
C ARG A 96 -12.22 -13.38 4.60
N ALA A 97 -12.26 -14.65 4.18
CA ALA A 97 -11.92 -15.79 5.03
C ALA A 97 -10.44 -16.15 4.97
N GLY A 98 -9.95 -16.84 6.01
CA GLY A 98 -8.60 -17.42 6.04
C GLY A 98 -7.47 -16.40 6.16
N LEU A 99 -7.74 -15.17 6.63
CA LEU A 99 -6.73 -14.16 6.90
C LEU A 99 -5.95 -14.48 8.17
N GLN A 100 -4.65 -14.56 8.03
CA GLN A 100 -3.71 -14.79 9.13
C GLN A 100 -3.10 -13.45 9.60
N PRO A 101 -2.52 -13.39 10.82
CA PRO A 101 -1.74 -12.22 11.26
C PRO A 101 -0.51 -12.01 10.37
N LEU A 102 0.00 -10.77 10.32
CA LEU A 102 1.19 -10.43 9.53
C LEU A 102 2.42 -11.28 9.91
N SER A 103 2.53 -11.67 11.17
CA SER A 103 3.61 -12.53 11.68
C SER A 103 3.64 -13.94 11.08
N SER A 104 2.57 -14.39 10.45
CA SER A 104 2.54 -15.67 9.73
C SER A 104 3.29 -15.64 8.40
N ALA A 105 3.61 -14.44 7.88
CA ALA A 105 4.37 -14.30 6.65
C ALA A 105 5.87 -14.52 6.92
N SER A 106 6.41 -15.62 6.41
CA SER A 106 7.86 -15.82 6.36
C SER A 106 8.44 -14.99 5.22
N LEU A 107 9.14 -13.91 5.56
CA LEU A 107 9.72 -12.96 4.62
C LEU A 107 11.26 -13.04 4.68
N PRO A 108 11.96 -12.88 3.55
CA PRO A 108 13.41 -12.83 3.53
C PRO A 108 13.93 -11.53 4.15
N ASP A 109 15.22 -11.52 4.46
CA ASP A 109 15.91 -10.32 4.93
C ASP A 109 15.70 -9.14 3.96
N GLY A 110 15.55 -7.95 4.54
CA GLY A 110 15.26 -6.72 3.79
C GLY A 110 13.79 -6.52 3.42
N VAL A 111 12.89 -7.50 3.69
CA VAL A 111 11.43 -7.35 3.47
C VAL A 111 10.70 -7.37 4.79
N ARG A 112 9.95 -6.30 5.11
CA ARG A 112 9.23 -6.18 6.38
C ARG A 112 7.84 -5.59 6.19
N LEU A 113 6.85 -6.18 6.85
CA LEU A 113 5.49 -5.62 6.99
C LEU A 113 5.43 -4.81 8.28
N LEU A 114 5.04 -3.55 8.18
CA LEU A 114 5.07 -2.56 9.25
C LEU A 114 3.63 -2.13 9.58
N PRO A 115 2.94 -2.76 10.54
CA PRO A 115 1.58 -2.36 10.91
C PRO A 115 1.59 -0.99 11.58
N ALA A 116 0.77 -0.07 11.07
CA ALA A 116 0.65 1.29 11.57
C ALA A 116 -0.30 1.35 12.77
N PRO A 117 0.18 1.72 13.97
CA PRO A 117 -0.69 1.89 15.13
C PRO A 117 -1.62 3.09 14.95
N GLY A 118 -2.67 3.14 15.77
CA GLY A 118 -3.57 4.29 15.78
C GLY A 118 -4.47 4.42 14.55
N THR A 119 -4.57 3.39 13.70
CA THR A 119 -5.45 3.40 12.54
C THR A 119 -6.71 2.55 12.76
N LYS A 120 -7.86 3.00 12.27
CA LYS A 120 -9.10 2.22 12.20
C LYS A 120 -9.11 1.29 10.99
N THR A 121 -8.34 1.64 9.98
CA THR A 121 -8.24 0.89 8.72
C THR A 121 -7.36 -0.33 8.85
N GLY A 122 -6.48 -0.36 9.87
CA GLY A 122 -5.48 -1.39 10.06
C GLY A 122 -4.38 -1.30 9.01
N GLU A 123 -3.95 -0.08 8.67
CA GLU A 123 -2.95 0.15 7.65
C GLU A 123 -1.62 -0.54 7.97
N THR A 124 -1.02 -1.13 6.96
CA THR A 124 0.27 -1.79 7.02
C THR A 124 1.15 -1.25 5.91
N TRP A 125 2.31 -0.70 6.23
CA TRP A 125 3.33 -0.36 5.24
C TRP A 125 4.19 -1.59 4.94
N LEU A 126 4.84 -1.58 3.78
CA LEU A 126 5.77 -2.62 3.38
C LEU A 126 7.12 -1.98 3.05
N LEU A 127 8.17 -2.45 3.70
CA LEU A 127 9.54 -2.07 3.39
C LEU A 127 10.21 -3.20 2.61
N VAL A 128 10.84 -2.85 1.50
CA VAL A 128 11.67 -3.74 0.68
C VAL A 128 13.00 -3.04 0.46
N GLU A 129 14.01 -3.44 1.21
CA GLU A 129 15.33 -2.79 1.21
C GLU A 129 15.20 -1.27 1.51
N ASP A 130 15.50 -0.40 0.53
CA ASP A 130 15.38 1.05 0.63
C ASP A 130 14.10 1.60 -0.05
N THR A 131 13.14 0.72 -0.37
CA THR A 131 11.85 1.06 -0.96
C THR A 131 10.74 0.91 0.07
N LEU A 132 10.04 1.99 0.40
CA LEU A 132 8.87 1.97 1.26
C LEU A 132 7.60 1.99 0.42
N VAL A 133 6.67 1.07 0.70
CA VAL A 133 5.33 1.05 0.09
C VAL A 133 4.29 1.48 1.13
N VAL A 134 3.53 2.52 0.81
CA VAL A 134 2.49 3.10 1.67
C VAL A 134 1.12 2.92 1.02
N CYS A 135 0.09 2.64 1.82
CA CYS A 135 -1.27 2.44 1.32
C CYS A 135 -2.05 3.77 1.25
N ASP A 136 -2.97 3.99 2.19
CA ASP A 136 -3.93 5.11 2.15
C ASP A 136 -3.46 6.37 2.87
N ALA A 137 -2.34 6.30 3.62
CA ALA A 137 -1.83 7.45 4.35
C ALA A 137 -1.31 8.55 3.45
N PHE A 138 -0.56 8.19 2.42
CA PHE A 138 0.02 9.15 1.49
C PHE A 138 -0.41 8.87 0.05
N PHE A 139 -0.55 9.96 -0.71
CA PHE A 139 -0.80 9.94 -2.14
C PHE A 139 0.25 10.78 -2.87
N HIS A 140 0.64 10.35 -4.06
CA HIS A 140 1.50 11.15 -4.93
C HIS A 140 0.90 11.24 -6.33
N VAL A 141 0.02 12.21 -6.52
CA VAL A 141 -0.72 12.42 -7.77
C VAL A 141 0.06 13.38 -8.67
N PRO A 142 0.62 12.94 -9.80
CA PRO A 142 1.59 13.73 -10.59
C PRO A 142 0.98 14.95 -11.29
N GLY A 143 -0.34 15.05 -11.40
CA GLY A 143 -1.01 16.14 -12.09
C GLY A 143 -2.44 16.37 -11.60
N PRO A 144 -3.14 17.37 -12.18
CA PRO A 144 -4.53 17.61 -11.84
C PRO A 144 -5.40 16.44 -12.31
N LEU A 145 -6.27 15.99 -11.42
CA LEU A 145 -7.30 15.00 -11.73
C LEU A 145 -8.49 15.69 -12.41
N SER A 146 -9.15 15.00 -13.34
CA SER A 146 -10.28 15.53 -14.11
C SER A 146 -11.63 15.04 -13.58
N GLY A 147 -12.72 15.65 -14.06
CA GLY A 147 -14.09 15.25 -13.79
C GLY A 147 -14.52 15.41 -12.32
N ALA A 148 -15.61 14.76 -11.95
CA ALA A 148 -16.19 14.84 -10.60
C ALA A 148 -15.22 14.33 -9.50
N MET A 149 -14.47 13.27 -9.80
CA MET A 149 -13.46 12.74 -8.87
C MET A 149 -12.35 13.77 -8.63
N GLY A 150 -11.85 14.41 -9.70
CA GLY A 150 -10.83 15.45 -9.57
C GLY A 150 -11.31 16.65 -8.73
N LEU A 151 -12.56 17.07 -8.93
CA LEU A 151 -13.18 18.13 -8.12
C LEU A 151 -13.32 17.73 -6.64
N ALA A 152 -13.78 16.50 -6.36
CA ALA A 152 -13.91 15.99 -5.00
C ALA A 152 -12.55 15.89 -4.28
N LEU A 153 -11.52 15.36 -4.95
CA LEU A 153 -10.18 15.25 -4.39
C LEU A 153 -9.53 16.62 -4.17
N LYS A 154 -9.77 17.58 -5.07
CA LYS A 154 -9.34 18.97 -4.88
C LYS A 154 -10.02 19.60 -3.65
N ALA A 155 -11.33 19.42 -3.48
CA ALA A 155 -12.06 19.89 -2.30
C ALA A 155 -11.53 19.26 -1.01
N LEU A 156 -11.15 17.98 -1.06
CA LEU A 156 -10.50 17.26 0.03
C LEU A 156 -9.00 17.61 0.18
N ARG A 157 -8.46 18.50 -0.65
CA ARG A 157 -7.03 18.84 -0.70
C ARG A 157 -6.13 17.59 -0.83
N THR A 158 -6.56 16.64 -1.62
CA THR A 158 -5.87 15.40 -1.93
C THR A 158 -5.28 15.50 -3.35
N GLY A 159 -4.06 16.04 -3.43
CA GLY A 159 -3.37 16.26 -4.71
C GLY A 159 -3.68 17.63 -5.35
N PRO A 160 -2.99 17.97 -6.44
CA PRO A 160 -1.86 17.25 -7.03
C PRO A 160 -0.61 17.29 -6.16
N GLY A 161 0.34 16.41 -6.45
CA GLY A 161 1.61 16.26 -5.73
C GLY A 161 1.54 15.28 -4.57
N LEU A 162 2.57 15.32 -3.72
CA LEU A 162 2.64 14.50 -2.51
C LEU A 162 1.75 15.11 -1.41
N CYS A 163 0.86 14.32 -0.86
CA CYS A 163 -0.01 14.75 0.23
C CYS A 163 -0.33 13.63 1.22
N LEU A 164 -0.62 13.99 2.46
CA LEU A 164 -1.24 13.11 3.45
C LEU A 164 -2.76 13.09 3.20
N GLY A 165 -3.35 11.90 3.05
CA GLY A 165 -4.76 11.73 2.75
C GLY A 165 -5.67 12.31 3.84
N ARG A 166 -6.44 13.38 3.55
CA ARG A 166 -7.35 13.96 4.54
C ARG A 166 -8.45 13.01 4.98
N THR A 167 -8.98 12.23 4.06
CA THR A 167 -9.97 11.18 4.38
C THR A 167 -9.37 10.14 5.32
N PHE A 168 -8.09 9.77 5.12
CA PHE A 168 -7.38 8.89 6.03
C PHE A 168 -7.25 9.52 7.43
N VAL A 169 -6.86 10.80 7.53
CA VAL A 169 -6.75 11.51 8.81
C VAL A 169 -8.07 11.61 9.55
N TRP A 170 -9.17 11.86 8.86
CA TRP A 170 -10.47 12.06 9.51
C TRP A 170 -11.21 10.77 9.79
N LEU A 171 -11.18 9.81 8.87
CA LEU A 171 -11.98 8.59 8.93
C LEU A 171 -11.15 7.35 9.29
N GLY A 172 -9.88 7.34 8.88
CA GLY A 172 -8.97 6.20 9.00
C GLY A 172 -8.19 6.14 10.32
N MET A 173 -8.10 7.22 11.09
CA MET A 173 -7.34 7.27 12.33
C MET A 173 -8.22 7.16 13.58
N LYS A 174 -7.72 6.46 14.59
CA LYS A 174 -8.28 6.39 15.96
C LYS A 174 -7.38 7.08 17.00
N ASP A 175 -6.05 7.08 16.76
CA ASP A 175 -5.05 7.73 17.60
C ASP A 175 -3.99 8.40 16.71
N ARG A 176 -4.11 9.71 16.53
CA ARG A 176 -3.20 10.50 15.67
C ARG A 176 -1.81 10.63 16.27
N ALA A 177 -1.71 10.73 17.60
CA ALA A 177 -0.43 10.89 18.27
C ALA A 177 0.42 9.62 18.14
N ALA A 178 -0.19 8.45 18.36
CA ALA A 178 0.48 7.16 18.18
C ALA A 178 0.93 6.96 16.71
N TYR A 179 0.06 7.28 15.75
CA TYR A 179 0.41 7.16 14.33
C TYR A 179 1.54 8.14 13.95
N ARG A 180 1.46 9.41 14.39
CA ARG A 180 2.49 10.42 14.12
C ARG A 180 3.86 9.98 14.63
N ALA A 181 3.94 9.55 15.90
CA ALA A 181 5.20 9.10 16.50
C ALA A 181 5.81 7.93 15.73
N TRP A 182 4.98 6.93 15.42
CA TRP A 182 5.40 5.75 14.67
C TRP A 182 5.83 6.08 13.23
N ALA A 183 5.04 6.87 12.50
CA ALA A 183 5.34 7.21 11.10
C ALA A 183 6.66 7.99 11.00
N ARG A 184 6.89 8.93 11.92
CA ARG A 184 8.16 9.64 12.02
C ARG A 184 9.33 8.72 12.29
N GLU A 185 9.20 7.85 13.32
CA GLU A 185 10.23 6.89 13.65
C GLU A 185 10.59 6.01 12.45
N VAL A 186 9.59 5.46 11.74
CA VAL A 186 9.84 4.62 10.56
C VAL A 186 10.55 5.41 9.47
N LEU A 187 10.07 6.61 9.11
CA LEU A 187 10.65 7.44 8.05
C LEU A 187 12.09 7.85 8.37
N GLU A 188 12.37 8.23 9.62
CA GLU A 188 13.70 8.67 10.07
C GLU A 188 14.69 7.52 10.21
N ARG A 189 14.23 6.33 10.62
CA ARG A 189 15.08 5.15 10.76
C ARG A 189 15.43 4.53 9.42
N GLU A 190 14.43 4.35 8.55
CA GLU A 190 14.59 3.63 7.29
C GLU A 190 15.11 4.51 6.15
N LYS A 191 14.83 5.82 6.17
CA LYS A 191 15.24 6.81 5.15
C LYS A 191 15.10 6.28 3.72
N PRO A 192 13.89 5.80 3.32
CA PRO A 192 13.70 5.15 2.04
C PRO A 192 14.08 6.07 0.88
N LYS A 193 14.82 5.55 -0.11
CA LYS A 193 15.20 6.27 -1.33
C LYS A 193 14.06 6.33 -2.34
N VAL A 194 13.15 5.35 -2.27
CA VAL A 194 11.95 5.29 -3.10
C VAL A 194 10.75 5.08 -2.19
N ILE A 195 9.67 5.84 -2.43
CA ILE A 195 8.39 5.64 -1.77
C ILE A 195 7.34 5.35 -2.84
N ALA A 196 6.75 4.16 -2.80
CA ALA A 196 5.63 3.77 -3.64
C ALA A 196 4.32 3.93 -2.88
N PHE A 197 3.26 4.22 -3.60
CA PHE A 197 1.94 4.47 -3.04
C PHE A 197 0.91 3.54 -3.67
N SER A 198 -0.13 3.19 -2.93
CA SER A 198 -1.31 2.53 -3.53
C SER A 198 -2.13 3.50 -4.38
N HIS A 199 -1.81 4.81 -4.33
CA HIS A 199 -2.47 5.85 -5.12
C HIS A 199 -1.45 6.87 -5.63
N GLY A 200 -1.16 6.81 -6.92
CA GLY A 200 -0.28 7.75 -7.60
C GLY A 200 1.09 7.21 -7.98
N ALA A 201 1.96 8.07 -8.45
CA ALA A 201 3.28 7.71 -8.96
C ALA A 201 4.29 7.47 -7.82
N PRO A 202 5.27 6.56 -8.00
CA PRO A 202 6.37 6.44 -7.05
C PRO A 202 7.16 7.75 -6.92
N LEU A 203 7.56 8.07 -5.70
CA LEU A 203 8.45 9.18 -5.40
C LEU A 203 9.90 8.65 -5.36
N ARG A 204 10.68 8.98 -6.37
CA ARG A 204 12.09 8.61 -6.50
C ARG A 204 12.95 9.82 -6.10
N ASP A 205 13.01 10.07 -4.81
CA ASP A 205 13.72 11.20 -4.21
C ASP A 205 14.37 10.72 -2.92
N PRO A 206 15.71 10.75 -2.80
CA PRO A 206 16.42 10.33 -1.59
C PRO A 206 16.00 11.09 -0.33
N ASP A 207 15.48 12.32 -0.49
CA ASP A 207 14.94 13.15 0.59
C ASP A 207 13.40 13.11 0.68
N GLY A 208 12.75 12.29 -0.14
CA GLY A 208 11.29 12.14 -0.18
C GLY A 208 10.68 11.77 1.17
N TRP A 209 11.40 11.00 1.98
CA TRP A 209 11.00 10.65 3.34
C TRP A 209 10.88 11.87 4.27
N LYS A 210 11.74 12.90 4.10
CA LYS A 210 11.65 14.16 4.87
C LYS A 210 10.35 14.89 4.56
N ARG A 211 9.98 14.94 3.28
CA ARG A 211 8.71 15.54 2.84
C ARG A 211 7.50 14.80 3.41
N CYS A 212 7.55 13.46 3.49
CA CYS A 212 6.51 12.68 4.16
C CYS A 212 6.46 12.99 5.67
N ALA A 213 7.61 13.07 6.35
CA ALA A 213 7.69 13.42 7.76
C ALA A 213 7.14 14.84 8.04
N GLU A 214 7.46 15.82 7.21
CA GLU A 214 6.90 17.18 7.30
C GLU A 214 5.37 17.21 7.14
N LEU A 215 4.82 16.38 6.24
CA LEU A 215 3.37 16.25 6.08
C LEU A 215 2.71 15.63 7.33
N VAL A 216 3.36 14.62 7.93
CA VAL A 216 2.92 14.05 9.21
C VAL A 216 2.89 15.11 10.30
N ASP A 217 3.96 15.91 10.45
CA ASP A 217 4.04 16.96 11.44
C ASP A 217 3.02 18.08 11.26
N ARG A 218 2.74 18.43 10.00
CA ARG A 218 1.81 19.51 9.66
C ARG A 218 0.35 19.14 9.87
N HIS A 219 0.01 17.86 9.74
CA HIS A 219 -1.39 17.43 9.65
C HIS A 219 -1.85 16.54 10.80
N LEU A 220 -0.94 16.06 11.63
CA LEU A 220 -1.20 15.20 12.79
C LEU A 220 -0.63 15.79 14.08
#